data_b5cad8bd09a63ae06e1364f3caac7be7
#
_entry.id   b5cad8bd09a63ae06e1364f3caac7be7
#
_cell.length_a   1.000
_cell.length_b   1.000
_cell.length_c   1.000
_cell.angle_alpha   90.00
_cell.angle_beta   90.00
_cell.angle_gamma   90.00
#
_symmetry.space_group_name_H-M   'P 1'
#
loop_
_entity.id
_entity.type
_entity.pdbx_description
1 polymer ?
#
loop_
_entity_poly.entity_id
_entity_poly.type
_entity_poly.pdbx_seq_one_letter_code
_entity_poly.pdbx_strand_id
1 'polypeptide(L)'
;MNAPLLEVENLQAYYGKSHVLHGVDLSVGTGEIVSLLGRNGVGRSTTVKAIMGLVAATGRVDFRGQPILGLQAYRIAHLGLGYVPESRDIFPTLTVEQNLALGMKGRRPGRWSFGDMYRMFPRLRERQHTQAGVLSGGEQQMLTLCRTLMGDPELIMIDEPTEGLAPKVIELVADYLNVLKDRGISVLLVEQKLAIALRISQRVYVMGHGHIVFEGTPQALEANAQVRREWLEV
;
A
#
# COMPACT_ATOMS: atom_id res chain seq x y z
N MET A 1 4.95 -13.10 21.54
CA MET A 1 4.82 -12.23 20.36
C MET A 1 3.40 -12.41 19.84
N ASN A 2 2.68 -11.34 19.56
CA ASN A 2 1.34 -11.47 18.94
C ASN A 2 1.51 -11.98 17.50
N ALA A 3 0.56 -12.82 17.04
CA ALA A 3 0.55 -13.29 15.66
C ALA A 3 0.49 -12.10 14.68
N PRO A 4 1.16 -12.17 13.53
CA PRO A 4 1.13 -11.10 12.54
C PRO A 4 -0.29 -10.89 12.00
N LEU A 5 -0.60 -9.65 11.59
CA LEU A 5 -1.87 -9.32 10.95
C LEU A 5 -1.93 -9.86 9.51
N LEU A 6 -0.82 -9.73 8.78
CA LEU A 6 -0.60 -10.35 7.47
C LEU A 6 0.65 -11.23 7.56
N GLU A 7 0.54 -12.45 7.06
CA GLU A 7 1.64 -13.41 6.95
C GLU A 7 1.68 -13.97 5.53
N VAL A 8 2.86 -13.91 4.91
CA VAL A 8 3.11 -14.38 3.54
C VAL A 8 4.28 -15.34 3.60
N GLU A 9 4.07 -16.57 3.13
CA GLU A 9 5.07 -17.63 3.13
C GLU A 9 5.20 -18.23 1.74
N ASN A 10 6.45 -18.28 1.26
CA ASN A 10 6.83 -18.87 -0.02
C ASN A 10 5.93 -18.43 -1.19
N LEU A 11 5.61 -17.15 -1.26
CA LEU A 11 4.73 -16.62 -2.30
C LEU A 11 5.42 -16.64 -3.67
N GLN A 12 4.85 -17.41 -4.59
CA GLN A 12 5.26 -17.51 -5.98
C GLN A 12 4.22 -16.82 -6.85
N ALA A 13 4.61 -16.05 -7.84
CA ALA A 13 3.66 -15.40 -8.74
C ALA A 13 4.11 -15.44 -10.20
N TYR A 14 3.13 -15.51 -11.11
CA TYR A 14 3.35 -15.74 -12.53
C TYR A 14 2.52 -14.79 -13.39
N TYR A 15 3.12 -14.26 -14.46
CA TYR A 15 2.44 -13.63 -15.59
C TYR A 15 2.56 -14.55 -16.80
N GLY A 16 1.52 -15.34 -17.06
CA GLY A 16 1.60 -16.41 -18.08
C GLY A 16 2.71 -17.41 -17.73
N LYS A 17 3.76 -17.45 -18.56
CA LYS A 17 4.94 -18.32 -18.35
C LYS A 17 6.07 -17.64 -17.57
N SER A 18 5.99 -16.34 -17.35
CA SER A 18 7.02 -15.60 -16.64
C SER A 18 6.86 -15.77 -15.14
N HIS A 19 7.82 -16.40 -14.47
CA HIS A 19 7.90 -16.52 -13.03
C HIS A 19 8.54 -15.24 -12.48
N VAL A 20 7.83 -14.49 -11.66
CA VAL A 20 8.24 -13.15 -11.17
C VAL A 20 8.56 -13.15 -9.70
N LEU A 21 7.80 -13.87 -8.87
CA LEU A 21 8.10 -14.03 -7.45
C LEU A 21 8.60 -15.45 -7.19
N HIS A 22 9.74 -15.53 -6.52
CA HIS A 22 10.50 -16.75 -6.31
C HIS A 22 10.55 -17.18 -4.83
N GLY A 23 9.38 -17.16 -4.15
CA GLY A 23 9.30 -17.51 -2.73
C GLY A 23 9.51 -16.26 -1.86
N VAL A 24 8.53 -15.35 -1.86
CA VAL A 24 8.55 -14.17 -1.00
C VAL A 24 7.98 -14.51 0.36
N ASP A 25 8.76 -14.23 1.42
CA ASP A 25 8.35 -14.33 2.81
C ASP A 25 8.34 -12.93 3.42
N LEU A 26 7.19 -12.51 3.95
CA LEU A 26 7.07 -11.25 4.68
C LEU A 26 5.90 -11.29 5.66
N SER A 27 5.92 -10.42 6.63
CA SER A 27 4.82 -10.24 7.57
C SER A 27 4.58 -8.77 7.91
N VAL A 28 3.36 -8.46 8.36
CA VAL A 28 3.00 -7.14 8.89
C VAL A 28 2.27 -7.33 10.21
N GLY A 29 2.76 -6.70 11.26
CA GLY A 29 2.12 -6.68 12.58
C GLY A 29 0.94 -5.72 12.65
N THR A 30 0.11 -5.85 13.68
CA THR A 30 -0.99 -4.92 13.95
C THR A 30 -0.45 -3.52 14.32
N GLY A 31 -0.91 -2.48 13.62
CA GLY A 31 -0.47 -1.09 13.81
C GLY A 31 0.97 -0.83 13.33
N GLU A 32 1.58 -1.75 12.61
CA GLU A 32 2.94 -1.64 12.08
C GLU A 32 2.92 -1.00 10.68
N ILE A 33 3.89 -0.11 10.40
CA ILE A 33 4.24 0.31 9.06
C ILE A 33 5.49 -0.43 8.61
N VAL A 34 5.34 -1.25 7.60
CA VAL A 34 6.41 -2.02 6.96
C VAL A 34 6.63 -1.49 5.55
N SER A 35 7.87 -1.26 5.14
CA SER A 35 8.18 -0.93 3.75
C SER A 35 8.81 -2.10 3.00
N LEU A 36 8.35 -2.32 1.78
CA LEU A 36 8.94 -3.23 0.79
C LEU A 36 9.71 -2.41 -0.25
N LEU A 37 11.02 -2.44 -0.16
CA LEU A 37 11.97 -1.67 -0.96
C LEU A 37 12.61 -2.52 -2.05
N GLY A 38 13.16 -1.88 -3.07
CA GLY A 38 13.88 -2.53 -4.17
C GLY A 38 13.87 -1.68 -5.43
N ARG A 39 14.61 -2.09 -6.44
CA ARG A 39 14.62 -1.44 -7.76
C ARG A 39 13.34 -1.76 -8.55
N ASN A 40 13.10 -1.00 -9.63
CA ASN A 40 11.99 -1.29 -10.53
C ASN A 40 12.15 -2.68 -11.17
N GLY A 41 11.02 -3.39 -11.30
CA GLY A 41 10.97 -4.71 -11.93
C GLY A 41 11.38 -5.90 -11.03
N VAL A 42 11.76 -5.69 -9.77
CA VAL A 42 12.15 -6.80 -8.86
C VAL A 42 10.99 -7.60 -8.28
N GLY A 43 9.73 -7.17 -8.51
CA GLY A 43 8.54 -7.92 -8.07
C GLY A 43 7.71 -7.27 -6.96
N ARG A 44 8.06 -6.07 -6.49
CA ARG A 44 7.37 -5.37 -5.38
C ARG A 44 5.86 -5.22 -5.61
N SER A 45 5.45 -4.58 -6.71
CA SER A 45 4.03 -4.40 -7.07
C SER A 45 3.35 -5.73 -7.36
N THR A 46 4.08 -6.72 -7.89
CA THR A 46 3.57 -8.08 -8.09
C THR A 46 3.24 -8.75 -6.76
N THR A 47 4.03 -8.52 -5.71
CA THR A 47 3.79 -9.05 -4.38
C THR A 47 2.45 -8.57 -3.83
N VAL A 48 2.19 -7.26 -3.83
CA VAL A 48 0.90 -6.71 -3.33
C VAL A 48 -0.27 -7.12 -4.21
N LYS A 49 -0.10 -7.19 -5.53
CA LYS A 49 -1.13 -7.69 -6.46
C LYS A 49 -1.45 -9.17 -6.24
N ALA A 50 -0.44 -10.00 -5.96
CA ALA A 50 -0.63 -11.42 -5.66
C ALA A 50 -1.39 -11.60 -4.33
N ILE A 51 -1.04 -10.86 -3.29
CA ILE A 51 -1.76 -10.83 -2.00
C ILE A 51 -3.24 -10.43 -2.21
N MET A 52 -3.50 -9.46 -3.10
CA MET A 52 -4.88 -9.01 -3.44
C MET A 52 -5.64 -9.96 -4.38
N GLY A 53 -5.05 -11.08 -4.80
CA GLY A 53 -5.71 -12.01 -5.74
C GLY A 53 -5.86 -11.44 -7.17
N LEU A 54 -5.03 -10.46 -7.55
CA LEU A 54 -5.02 -9.82 -8.88
C LEU A 54 -4.03 -10.49 -9.84
N VAL A 55 -3.17 -11.36 -9.33
CA VAL A 55 -2.17 -12.12 -10.10
C VAL A 55 -2.22 -13.57 -9.65
N ALA A 56 -2.04 -14.49 -10.58
CA ALA A 56 -1.96 -15.92 -10.27
C ALA A 56 -0.74 -16.19 -9.38
N ALA A 57 -0.97 -16.82 -8.25
CA ALA A 57 0.05 -17.08 -7.25
C ALA A 57 -0.16 -18.40 -6.52
N THR A 58 0.92 -18.94 -5.96
CA THR A 58 0.93 -20.09 -5.07
C THR A 58 1.76 -19.79 -3.82
N GLY A 59 1.68 -20.63 -2.79
CA GLY A 59 2.28 -20.40 -1.48
C GLY A 59 1.19 -20.24 -0.42
N ARG A 60 1.46 -19.44 0.62
CA ARG A 60 0.50 -19.16 1.70
C ARG A 60 0.40 -17.66 1.95
N VAL A 61 -0.82 -17.17 2.07
CA VAL A 61 -1.10 -15.80 2.48
C VAL A 61 -2.24 -15.83 3.48
N ASP A 62 -1.96 -15.46 4.71
CA ASP A 62 -2.93 -15.39 5.79
C ASP A 62 -3.14 -13.94 6.24
N PHE A 63 -4.39 -13.55 6.35
CA PHE A 63 -4.79 -12.27 6.94
C PHE A 63 -5.63 -12.54 8.18
N ARG A 64 -5.20 -12.04 9.35
CA ARG A 64 -5.83 -12.32 10.66
C ARG A 64 -5.92 -13.83 10.97
N GLY A 65 -4.90 -14.58 10.55
CA GLY A 65 -4.86 -16.04 10.70
C GLY A 65 -5.82 -16.81 9.77
N GLN A 66 -6.44 -16.14 8.80
CA GLN A 66 -7.32 -16.76 7.81
C GLN A 66 -6.66 -16.78 6.44
N PRO A 67 -6.65 -17.92 5.73
CA PRO A 67 -6.08 -18.01 4.40
C PRO A 67 -6.88 -17.17 3.41
N ILE A 68 -6.19 -16.31 2.65
CA ILE A 68 -6.81 -15.41 1.66
C ILE A 68 -6.31 -15.66 0.24
N LEU A 69 -5.25 -16.46 0.05
CA LEU A 69 -4.72 -16.75 -1.28
C LEU A 69 -5.78 -17.45 -2.13
N GLY A 70 -5.96 -16.97 -3.37
CA GLY A 70 -6.98 -17.48 -4.29
C GLY A 70 -8.39 -16.92 -4.10
N LEU A 71 -8.63 -16.09 -3.09
CA LEU A 71 -9.88 -15.34 -2.97
C LEU A 71 -9.92 -14.22 -4.02
N GLN A 72 -11.13 -13.84 -4.42
CA GLN A 72 -11.34 -12.68 -5.28
C GLN A 72 -11.04 -11.37 -4.52
N ALA A 73 -10.46 -10.37 -5.20
CA ALA A 73 -10.02 -9.11 -4.61
C ALA A 73 -11.09 -8.41 -3.75
N TYR A 74 -12.36 -8.41 -4.20
CA TYR A 74 -13.42 -7.79 -3.42
C TYR A 74 -13.67 -8.52 -2.08
N ARG A 75 -13.50 -9.85 -2.02
CA ARG A 75 -13.63 -10.62 -0.77
C ARG A 75 -12.51 -10.25 0.20
N ILE A 76 -11.26 -10.18 -0.33
CA ILE A 76 -10.09 -9.75 0.45
C ILE A 76 -10.30 -8.32 0.99
N ALA A 77 -10.80 -7.41 0.15
CA ALA A 77 -11.13 -6.05 0.58
C ALA A 77 -12.19 -6.04 1.69
N HIS A 78 -13.23 -6.89 1.62
CA HIS A 78 -14.26 -6.99 2.66
C HIS A 78 -13.73 -7.53 4.00
N LEU A 79 -12.68 -8.35 3.96
CA LEU A 79 -12.00 -8.80 5.18
C LEU A 79 -11.24 -7.70 5.91
N GLY A 80 -11.01 -6.54 5.28
CA GLY A 80 -10.33 -5.40 5.90
C GLY A 80 -8.95 -5.09 5.31
N LEU A 81 -8.60 -5.64 4.15
CA LEU A 81 -7.33 -5.38 3.47
C LEU A 81 -7.54 -4.39 2.33
N GLY A 82 -7.05 -3.16 2.48
CA GLY A 82 -7.12 -2.12 1.46
C GLY A 82 -5.94 -2.16 0.51
N TYR A 83 -6.16 -1.73 -0.74
CA TYR A 83 -5.09 -1.61 -1.74
C TYR A 83 -5.17 -0.28 -2.50
N VAL A 84 -4.06 0.42 -2.57
CA VAL A 84 -3.86 1.64 -3.36
C VAL A 84 -2.84 1.33 -4.45
N PRO A 85 -3.27 1.20 -5.71
CA PRO A 85 -2.36 0.92 -6.82
C PRO A 85 -1.56 2.15 -7.23
N GLU A 86 -0.40 1.94 -7.83
CA GLU A 86 0.46 2.96 -8.46
C GLU A 86 -0.30 3.80 -9.51
N SER A 87 -1.16 3.15 -10.30
CA SER A 87 -1.99 3.79 -11.35
C SER A 87 -3.08 4.73 -10.82
N ARG A 88 -3.24 4.82 -9.49
CA ARG A 88 -4.25 5.63 -8.79
C ARG A 88 -5.68 5.14 -8.97
N ASP A 89 -6.05 4.58 -10.13
CA ASP A 89 -7.35 3.98 -10.49
C ASP A 89 -8.57 4.78 -10.01
N ILE A 90 -8.57 6.10 -10.25
CA ILE A 90 -9.73 6.96 -10.00
C ILE A 90 -10.85 6.66 -11.00
N PHE A 91 -12.08 7.00 -10.64
CA PHE A 91 -13.22 7.00 -11.57
C PHE A 91 -13.36 8.41 -12.17
N PRO A 92 -12.82 8.67 -13.38
CA PRO A 92 -12.60 10.02 -13.89
C PRO A 92 -13.89 10.79 -14.15
N THR A 93 -14.97 10.11 -14.50
CA THR A 93 -16.29 10.70 -14.78
C THR A 93 -17.12 10.98 -13.53
N LEU A 94 -16.74 10.40 -12.40
CA LEU A 94 -17.39 10.63 -11.11
C LEU A 94 -16.76 11.83 -10.40
N THR A 95 -17.56 12.52 -9.57
CA THR A 95 -17.03 13.59 -8.72
C THR A 95 -16.10 13.05 -7.62
N VAL A 96 -15.35 13.91 -6.96
CA VAL A 96 -14.54 13.57 -5.79
C VAL A 96 -15.42 12.90 -4.72
N GLU A 97 -16.56 13.48 -4.38
CA GLU A 97 -17.48 12.92 -3.39
C GLU A 97 -18.02 11.55 -3.79
N GLN A 98 -18.39 11.37 -5.06
CA GLN A 98 -18.84 10.07 -5.58
C GLN A 98 -17.72 9.02 -5.55
N ASN A 99 -16.47 9.41 -5.88
CA ASN A 99 -15.32 8.51 -5.75
C ASN A 99 -15.13 8.06 -4.30
N LEU A 100 -15.21 8.98 -3.33
CA LEU A 100 -15.11 8.63 -1.90
C LEU A 100 -16.25 7.69 -1.47
N ALA A 101 -17.49 7.95 -1.93
CA ALA A 101 -18.65 7.12 -1.62
C ALA A 101 -18.48 5.67 -2.09
N LEU A 102 -17.84 5.44 -3.25
CA LEU A 102 -17.54 4.10 -3.76
C LEU A 102 -16.59 3.30 -2.84
N GLY A 103 -15.79 3.96 -2.02
CA GLY A 103 -14.93 3.28 -1.05
C GLY A 103 -15.70 2.66 0.11
N MET A 104 -16.90 3.12 0.40
CA MET A 104 -17.69 2.66 1.54
C MET A 104 -18.21 1.23 1.33
N LYS A 105 -18.06 0.36 2.33
CA LYS A 105 -18.57 -1.03 2.31
C LYS A 105 -20.05 -1.15 2.69
N GLY A 106 -20.71 -0.05 3.03
CA GLY A 106 -22.10 -0.02 3.46
C GLY A 106 -22.71 1.37 3.34
N ARG A 107 -23.98 1.50 3.74
CA ARG A 107 -24.72 2.79 3.68
C ARG A 107 -24.27 3.81 4.73
N ARG A 108 -23.54 3.40 5.75
CA ARG A 108 -23.01 4.26 6.82
C ARG A 108 -21.50 4.26 6.79
N PRO A 109 -20.83 5.40 7.08
CA PRO A 109 -19.41 5.43 7.26
C PRO A 109 -18.99 4.47 8.39
N GLY A 110 -17.82 3.82 8.22
CA GLY A 110 -17.13 3.10 9.30
C GLY A 110 -16.43 4.07 10.26
N ARG A 111 -15.20 3.76 10.66
CA ARG A 111 -14.34 4.65 11.49
C ARG A 111 -14.00 5.97 10.80
N TRP A 112 -14.17 6.05 9.46
CA TRP A 112 -13.77 7.18 8.64
C TRP A 112 -14.99 7.83 7.98
N SER A 113 -15.10 9.14 8.14
CA SER A 113 -16.14 9.96 7.53
C SER A 113 -15.58 10.79 6.37
N PHE A 114 -16.46 11.32 5.52
CA PHE A 114 -16.09 12.34 4.52
C PHE A 114 -15.40 13.55 5.17
N GLY A 115 -15.87 13.95 6.36
CA GLY A 115 -15.24 15.03 7.11
C GLY A 115 -13.80 14.76 7.51
N ASP A 116 -13.44 13.50 7.81
CA ASP A 116 -12.07 13.11 8.09
C ASP A 116 -11.20 13.21 6.84
N MET A 117 -11.71 12.73 5.68
CA MET A 117 -11.01 12.82 4.39
C MET A 117 -10.73 14.28 4.00
N TYR A 118 -11.74 15.14 4.14
CA TYR A 118 -11.62 16.56 3.82
C TYR A 118 -10.75 17.35 4.81
N ARG A 119 -10.63 16.86 6.05
CA ARG A 119 -9.72 17.44 7.05
C ARG A 119 -8.27 17.08 6.75
N MET A 120 -8.01 15.84 6.33
CA MET A 120 -6.67 15.41 5.89
C MET A 120 -6.24 16.12 4.59
N PHE A 121 -7.18 16.27 3.65
CA PHE A 121 -6.90 16.86 2.33
C PHE A 121 -7.94 17.95 1.98
N PRO A 122 -7.78 19.19 2.48
CA PRO A 122 -8.74 20.28 2.26
C PRO A 122 -9.02 20.59 0.78
N ARG A 123 -8.02 20.38 -0.10
CA ARG A 123 -8.20 20.56 -1.55
C ARG A 123 -9.24 19.61 -2.15
N LEU A 124 -9.44 18.42 -1.60
CA LEU A 124 -10.51 17.53 -2.05
C LEU A 124 -11.89 18.07 -1.66
N ARG A 125 -12.00 18.78 -0.52
CA ARG A 125 -13.25 19.45 -0.11
C ARG A 125 -13.60 20.58 -1.07
N GLU A 126 -12.62 21.42 -1.42
CA GLU A 126 -12.82 22.54 -2.37
C GLU A 126 -13.31 22.05 -3.73
N ARG A 127 -12.96 20.82 -4.08
CA ARG A 127 -13.28 20.17 -5.35
C ARG A 127 -14.29 19.02 -5.25
N GLN A 128 -15.05 18.92 -4.16
CA GLN A 128 -15.91 17.76 -3.88
C GLN A 128 -16.91 17.45 -5.01
N HIS A 129 -17.40 18.47 -5.71
CA HIS A 129 -18.35 18.33 -6.83
C HIS A 129 -17.65 18.35 -8.22
N THR A 130 -16.33 18.42 -8.27
CA THR A 130 -15.56 18.39 -9.51
C THR A 130 -15.34 16.92 -9.95
N GLN A 131 -15.40 16.64 -11.25
CA GLN A 131 -15.06 15.32 -11.78
C GLN A 131 -13.58 15.00 -11.53
N ALA A 132 -13.31 13.77 -11.07
CA ALA A 132 -11.96 13.37 -10.68
C ALA A 132 -10.94 13.36 -11.83
N GLY A 133 -11.42 13.21 -13.07
CA GLY A 133 -10.55 13.21 -14.25
C GLY A 133 -9.82 14.53 -14.52
N VAL A 134 -10.34 15.67 -13.99
CA VAL A 134 -9.70 16.99 -14.17
C VAL A 134 -8.83 17.41 -12.98
N LEU A 135 -8.67 16.55 -11.99
CA LEU A 135 -7.77 16.76 -10.85
C LEU A 135 -6.30 16.63 -11.30
N SER A 136 -5.41 17.35 -10.62
CA SER A 136 -3.97 17.12 -10.77
C SER A 136 -3.58 15.70 -10.30
N GLY A 137 -2.43 15.18 -10.76
CA GLY A 137 -1.95 13.87 -10.37
C GLY A 137 -1.81 13.70 -8.84
N GLY A 138 -1.40 14.76 -8.14
CA GLY A 138 -1.34 14.76 -6.67
C GLY A 138 -2.72 14.69 -6.01
N GLU A 139 -3.71 15.45 -6.51
CA GLU A 139 -5.08 15.39 -6.02
C GLU A 139 -5.72 14.02 -6.29
N GLN A 140 -5.45 13.41 -7.46
CA GLN A 140 -5.90 12.04 -7.78
C GLN A 140 -5.29 11.01 -6.81
N GLN A 141 -4.01 11.15 -6.46
CA GLN A 141 -3.35 10.31 -5.48
C GLN A 141 -4.02 10.42 -4.11
N MET A 142 -4.26 11.65 -3.64
CA MET A 142 -4.96 11.87 -2.37
C MET A 142 -6.37 11.30 -2.38
N LEU A 143 -7.09 11.44 -3.51
CA LEU A 143 -8.43 10.88 -3.68
C LEU A 143 -8.43 9.36 -3.57
N THR A 144 -7.47 8.67 -4.20
CA THR A 144 -7.37 7.19 -4.13
C THR A 144 -7.05 6.71 -2.73
N LEU A 145 -6.10 7.37 -2.03
CA LEU A 145 -5.79 7.07 -0.63
C LEU A 145 -7.03 7.22 0.26
N CYS A 146 -7.75 8.34 0.13
CA CYS A 146 -8.99 8.59 0.87
C CYS A 146 -10.09 7.57 0.54
N ARG A 147 -10.31 7.27 -0.73
CA ARG A 147 -11.31 6.28 -1.16
C ARG A 147 -11.05 4.91 -0.55
N THR A 148 -9.80 4.46 -0.55
CA THR A 148 -9.43 3.18 0.06
C THR A 148 -9.67 3.20 1.56
N LEU A 149 -9.36 4.32 2.22
CA LEU A 149 -9.58 4.48 3.66
C LEU A 149 -11.07 4.50 4.04
N MET A 150 -11.94 5.03 3.18
CA MET A 150 -13.40 4.96 3.36
C MET A 150 -13.94 3.52 3.42
N GLY A 151 -13.17 2.53 2.92
CA GLY A 151 -13.43 1.10 3.05
C GLY A 151 -13.13 0.51 4.44
N ASP A 152 -12.71 1.33 5.38
CA ASP A 152 -12.39 0.97 6.77
C ASP A 152 -11.40 -0.22 6.88
N PRO A 153 -10.20 -0.14 6.26
CA PRO A 153 -9.24 -1.22 6.31
C PRO A 153 -8.55 -1.33 7.68
N GLU A 154 -8.13 -2.54 8.05
CA GLU A 154 -7.22 -2.81 9.17
C GLU A 154 -5.75 -2.79 8.71
N LEU A 155 -5.52 -3.21 7.46
CA LEU A 155 -4.25 -3.11 6.77
C LEU A 155 -4.48 -2.43 5.41
N ILE A 156 -3.63 -1.48 5.05
CA ILE A 156 -3.61 -0.86 3.73
C ILE A 156 -2.26 -1.13 3.04
N MET A 157 -2.32 -1.71 1.84
CA MET A 157 -1.16 -1.85 0.98
C MET A 157 -1.14 -0.68 0.00
N ILE A 158 -0.01 0.02 -0.10
CA ILE A 158 0.13 1.23 -0.91
C ILE A 158 1.32 1.06 -1.85
N ASP A 159 1.06 1.10 -3.14
CA ASP A 159 2.05 0.84 -4.18
C ASP A 159 2.55 2.16 -4.79
N GLU A 160 3.80 2.49 -4.52
CA GLU A 160 4.55 3.67 -5.02
C GLU A 160 3.77 5.01 -4.93
N PRO A 161 3.25 5.39 -3.75
CA PRO A 161 2.38 6.56 -3.62
C PRO A 161 3.07 7.89 -3.91
N THR A 162 4.40 7.93 -3.99
CA THR A 162 5.16 9.16 -4.18
C THR A 162 5.74 9.33 -5.59
N GLU A 163 5.51 8.34 -6.49
CA GLU A 163 6.06 8.40 -7.84
C GLU A 163 5.45 9.52 -8.67
N GLY A 164 6.32 10.28 -9.36
CA GLY A 164 5.91 11.38 -10.23
C GLY A 164 5.24 12.57 -9.50
N LEU A 165 5.32 12.62 -8.16
CA LEU A 165 4.72 13.70 -7.37
C LEU A 165 5.72 14.80 -7.01
N ALA A 166 5.21 16.04 -6.92
CA ALA A 166 5.96 17.18 -6.43
C ALA A 166 6.33 17.00 -4.94
N PRO A 167 7.47 17.57 -4.47
CA PRO A 167 7.93 17.42 -3.07
C PRO A 167 6.87 17.72 -2.02
N LYS A 168 6.09 18.79 -2.22
CA LYS A 168 5.00 19.17 -1.30
C LYS A 168 3.90 18.10 -1.18
N VAL A 169 3.62 17.37 -2.26
CA VAL A 169 2.63 16.28 -2.25
C VAL A 169 3.19 15.04 -1.56
N ILE A 170 4.50 14.79 -1.69
CA ILE A 170 5.19 13.72 -0.96
C ILE A 170 5.09 13.94 0.55
N GLU A 171 5.22 15.18 1.03
CA GLU A 171 5.01 15.52 2.44
C GLU A 171 3.58 15.20 2.90
N LEU A 172 2.57 15.54 2.09
CA LEU A 172 1.18 15.18 2.39
C LEU A 172 0.94 13.67 2.47
N VAL A 173 1.64 12.87 1.64
CA VAL A 173 1.59 11.40 1.74
C VAL A 173 2.21 10.93 3.06
N ALA A 174 3.35 11.51 3.45
CA ALA A 174 3.98 11.16 4.72
C ALA A 174 3.11 11.51 5.93
N ASP A 175 2.45 12.68 5.91
CA ASP A 175 1.50 13.09 6.96
C ASP A 175 0.30 12.14 7.02
N TYR A 176 -0.23 11.73 5.86
CA TYR A 176 -1.29 10.73 5.79
C TYR A 176 -0.86 9.40 6.44
N LEU A 177 0.34 8.90 6.14
CA LEU A 177 0.86 7.67 6.72
C LEU A 177 1.02 7.78 8.24
N ASN A 178 1.45 8.94 8.76
CA ASN A 178 1.50 9.19 10.20
C ASN A 178 0.09 9.15 10.83
N VAL A 179 -0.91 9.75 10.19
CA VAL A 179 -2.31 9.66 10.66
C VAL A 179 -2.80 8.23 10.71
N LEU A 180 -2.46 7.38 9.72
CA LEU A 180 -2.81 5.96 9.73
C LEU A 180 -2.20 5.25 10.94
N LYS A 181 -0.89 5.49 11.17
CA LYS A 181 -0.17 4.94 12.33
C LYS A 181 -0.83 5.32 13.66
N ASP A 182 -1.12 6.62 13.84
CA ASP A 182 -1.73 7.13 15.07
C ASP A 182 -3.15 6.57 15.31
N ARG A 183 -3.81 6.14 14.24
CA ARG A 183 -5.12 5.47 14.28
C ARG A 183 -5.02 3.93 14.36
N GLY A 184 -3.82 3.38 14.48
CA GLY A 184 -3.58 1.93 14.59
C GLY A 184 -3.84 1.15 13.30
N ILE A 185 -3.83 1.81 12.13
CA ILE A 185 -3.93 1.15 10.82
C ILE A 185 -2.55 0.62 10.45
N SER A 186 -2.48 -0.66 10.10
CA SER A 186 -1.25 -1.28 9.59
C SER A 186 -1.01 -0.88 8.14
N VAL A 187 0.24 -0.76 7.73
CA VAL A 187 0.60 -0.37 6.36
C VAL A 187 1.70 -1.27 5.81
N LEU A 188 1.49 -1.80 4.60
CA LEU A 188 2.56 -2.32 3.76
C LEU A 188 2.80 -1.32 2.63
N LEU A 189 3.90 -0.57 2.73
CA LEU A 189 4.28 0.45 1.77
C LEU A 189 5.28 -0.11 0.78
N VAL A 190 4.93 -0.14 -0.49
CA VAL A 190 5.88 -0.40 -1.59
C VAL A 190 6.48 0.92 -2.04
N GLU A 191 7.79 1.05 -1.97
CA GLU A 191 8.49 2.28 -2.34
C GLU A 191 9.87 2.02 -2.94
N GLN A 192 10.27 2.91 -3.84
CA GLN A 192 11.64 2.99 -4.34
C GLN A 192 12.45 4.04 -3.58
N LYS A 193 11.81 5.11 -3.11
CA LYS A 193 12.48 6.23 -2.41
C LYS A 193 12.81 5.85 -0.98
N LEU A 194 14.09 5.52 -0.75
CA LEU A 194 14.60 5.10 0.55
C LEU A 194 14.27 6.11 1.67
N ALA A 195 14.42 7.41 1.41
CA ALA A 195 14.26 8.45 2.42
C ALA A 195 12.88 8.47 3.10
N ILE A 196 11.79 8.25 2.33
CA ILE A 196 10.44 8.21 2.93
C ILE A 196 10.25 6.91 3.73
N ALA A 197 10.66 5.78 3.18
CA ALA A 197 10.55 4.48 3.85
C ALA A 197 11.30 4.48 5.20
N LEU A 198 12.53 4.97 5.24
CA LEU A 198 13.31 5.05 6.48
C LEU A 198 12.68 5.97 7.54
N ARG A 199 12.00 7.04 7.11
CA ARG A 199 11.38 8.01 8.03
C ARG A 199 10.13 7.48 8.74
N ILE A 200 9.34 6.63 8.07
CA ILE A 200 7.99 6.27 8.56
C ILE A 200 7.86 4.82 9.02
N SER A 201 8.73 3.90 8.53
CA SER A 201 8.59 2.47 8.81
C SER A 201 9.23 2.06 10.13
N GLN A 202 8.67 1.05 10.76
CA GLN A 202 9.29 0.35 11.88
C GLN A 202 10.17 -0.80 11.40
N ARG A 203 9.83 -1.41 10.25
CA ARG A 203 10.56 -2.51 9.65
C ARG A 203 10.58 -2.36 8.14
N VAL A 204 11.65 -2.84 7.53
CA VAL A 204 11.84 -2.78 6.08
C VAL A 204 12.25 -4.14 5.55
N TYR A 205 11.71 -4.50 4.41
CA TYR A 205 12.15 -5.58 3.55
C TYR A 205 12.82 -4.98 2.32
N VAL A 206 13.90 -5.59 1.84
CA VAL A 206 14.48 -5.29 0.53
C VAL A 206 14.28 -6.48 -0.38
N MET A 207 13.73 -6.23 -1.55
CA MET A 207 13.48 -7.24 -2.56
C MET A 207 14.51 -7.15 -3.68
N GLY A 208 15.05 -8.30 -4.10
CA GLY A 208 15.92 -8.47 -5.25
C GLY A 208 15.54 -9.73 -6.03
N HIS A 209 15.45 -9.63 -7.36
CA HIS A 209 15.16 -10.79 -8.25
C HIS A 209 13.99 -11.67 -7.78
N GLY A 210 12.90 -11.07 -7.32
CA GLY A 210 11.68 -11.79 -6.95
C GLY A 210 11.68 -12.46 -5.58
N HIS A 211 12.65 -12.21 -4.70
CA HIS A 211 12.70 -12.72 -3.32
C HIS A 211 13.19 -11.65 -2.34
N ILE A 212 13.02 -11.88 -1.05
CA ILE A 212 13.53 -10.99 0.01
C ILE A 212 15.02 -11.25 0.21
N VAL A 213 15.83 -10.18 0.09
CA VAL A 213 17.30 -10.22 0.27
C VAL A 213 17.73 -9.58 1.60
N PHE A 214 16.85 -8.83 2.25
CA PHE A 214 17.10 -8.23 3.55
C PHE A 214 15.79 -7.99 4.29
N GLU A 215 15.82 -8.21 5.60
CA GLU A 215 14.80 -7.79 6.56
C GLU A 215 15.49 -7.14 7.76
N GLY A 216 14.96 -6.02 8.25
CA GLY A 216 15.51 -5.36 9.42
C GLY A 216 14.84 -4.04 9.76
N THR A 217 15.41 -3.32 10.71
CA THR A 217 14.99 -1.95 11.02
C THR A 217 15.54 -0.97 9.97
N PRO A 218 14.92 0.23 9.81
CA PRO A 218 15.49 1.30 9.01
C PRO A 218 16.96 1.59 9.31
N GLN A 219 17.33 1.64 10.58
CA GLN A 219 18.69 1.89 11.04
C GLN A 219 19.65 0.76 10.64
N ALA A 220 19.21 -0.50 10.70
CA ALA A 220 20.01 -1.63 10.25
C ALA A 220 20.24 -1.58 8.74
N LEU A 221 19.25 -1.14 7.95
CA LEU A 221 19.42 -0.94 6.51
C LEU A 221 20.36 0.23 6.19
N GLU A 222 20.24 1.34 6.92
CA GLU A 222 21.17 2.49 6.76
C GLU A 222 22.63 2.11 7.04
N ALA A 223 22.86 1.25 8.04
CA ALA A 223 24.18 0.74 8.37
C ALA A 223 24.71 -0.30 7.36
N ASN A 224 23.83 -0.94 6.57
CA ASN A 224 24.21 -1.99 5.62
C ASN A 224 24.50 -1.41 4.23
N ALA A 225 25.73 -0.89 4.06
CA ALA A 225 26.17 -0.30 2.79
C ALA A 225 26.20 -1.31 1.62
N GLN A 226 26.39 -2.60 1.89
CA GLN A 226 26.38 -3.63 0.86
C GLN A 226 24.99 -3.79 0.25
N VAL A 227 23.97 -4.03 1.09
CA VAL A 227 22.59 -4.19 0.62
C VAL A 227 22.10 -2.94 -0.11
N ARG A 228 22.44 -1.73 0.40
CA ARG A 228 22.03 -0.49 -0.27
C ARG A 228 22.63 -0.35 -1.66
N ARG A 229 23.93 -0.56 -1.80
CA ARG A 229 24.62 -0.46 -3.12
C ARG A 229 24.16 -1.51 -4.10
N GLU A 230 23.93 -2.73 -3.64
CA GLU A 230 23.57 -3.85 -4.51
C GLU A 230 22.12 -3.77 -4.99
N TRP A 231 21.18 -3.38 -4.10
CA TRP A 231 19.74 -3.54 -4.35
C TRP A 231 18.93 -2.25 -4.41
N LEU A 232 19.43 -1.12 -3.95
CA LEU A 232 18.69 0.14 -3.83
C LEU A 232 19.32 1.32 -4.57
N GLU A 233 20.65 1.45 -4.54
CA GLU A 233 21.35 2.55 -5.19
C GLU A 233 21.55 2.26 -6.69
N VAL A 234 21.40 3.28 -7.55
CA VAL A 234 21.63 3.21 -9.00
C VAL A 234 23.01 3.73 -9.31
#